data_4509b060b8a4d651ce68037630b948d5
#
_entry.id   4509b060b8a4d651ce68037630b948d5
#
_cell.length_a   1.000
_cell.length_b   1.000
_cell.length_c   1.000
_cell.angle_alpha   90.00
_cell.angle_beta   90.00
_cell.angle_gamma   90.00
#
_symmetry.space_group_name_H-M   'P 1'
#
loop_
_entity.id
_entity.type
_entity.pdbx_description
1 polymer ?
#
loop_
_entity_poly.entity_id
_entity_poly.type
_entity_poly.pdbx_seq_one_letter_code
_entity_poly.pdbx_strand_id
1 'polypeptide(L)'
;MNTVYFSFYPTAQASELEAELGAGLERFWREAAAVLDKGAINLVQPTRASLSLSSNFFSALFLYSYFRAEIPKERRVFYVAINQCLRGLVTGCDNLLDDEYKTTLETDLPAQAHRFRSVLDIMVADRVLFTLLSAYCHQQGLPIDVALRASNACLDALARSGAPEASEEGGIKQRLRPEKVLTDVHHFKTGMLFQAPWVVPALFEQPMPTAAAEAQRSSYRIGIGCQILDDMVDLFVDISRRRHNYVASVIAHGESRKAWGDLQSAHGTGQSPGDFYAAHPGIATRLKREAMEMLQEGLGALFLEPHQHLVGPAAAFIAARIGGLTPG
;
A
#
# COMPACT_ATOMS: atom_id res chain seq x y z
N MET A 1 17.93 -21.45 3.36
CA MET A 1 16.72 -20.65 3.19
C MET A 1 16.24 -20.86 1.77
N ASN A 2 15.23 -21.71 1.59
CA ASN A 2 14.69 -21.99 0.26
C ASN A 2 13.86 -20.81 -0.18
N THR A 3 14.37 -20.09 -1.15
CA THR A 3 13.63 -19.00 -1.83
C THR A 3 12.53 -19.67 -2.65
N VAL A 4 11.32 -19.72 -2.11
CA VAL A 4 10.13 -20.11 -2.85
C VAL A 4 9.86 -18.96 -3.82
N TYR A 5 10.36 -19.08 -5.05
CA TYR A 5 10.02 -18.18 -6.14
C TYR A 5 8.56 -18.41 -6.49
N PHE A 6 7.71 -17.48 -6.10
CA PHE A 6 6.32 -17.47 -6.52
C PHE A 6 6.24 -17.10 -7.99
N SER A 7 6.09 -18.11 -8.84
CA SER A 7 5.56 -17.91 -10.18
C SER A 7 4.05 -17.68 -10.07
N PHE A 8 3.64 -16.44 -9.76
CA PHE A 8 2.23 -16.07 -9.58
C PHE A 8 1.44 -16.02 -10.89
N TYR A 9 2.07 -16.26 -12.03
CA TYR A 9 1.44 -16.09 -13.34
C TYR A 9 1.79 -17.26 -14.26
N PRO A 10 0.89 -17.62 -15.19
CA PRO A 10 1.27 -18.46 -16.33
C PRO A 10 2.42 -17.77 -17.07
N THR A 11 3.45 -18.52 -17.43
CA THR A 11 4.76 -18.02 -17.84
C THR A 11 4.78 -16.89 -18.86
N ALA A 12 3.87 -16.87 -19.85
CA ALA A 12 3.81 -15.81 -20.86
C ALA A 12 3.22 -14.49 -20.31
N GLN A 13 2.12 -14.55 -19.57
CA GLN A 13 1.47 -13.36 -18.98
C GLN A 13 2.29 -12.76 -17.84
N ALA A 14 2.98 -13.59 -17.05
CA ALA A 14 3.89 -13.11 -16.02
C ALA A 14 5.02 -12.28 -16.62
N SER A 15 5.63 -12.77 -17.69
CA SER A 15 6.72 -12.07 -18.37
C SER A 15 6.24 -10.76 -18.99
N GLU A 16 5.02 -10.72 -19.53
CA GLU A 16 4.44 -9.49 -20.07
C GLU A 16 4.19 -8.44 -18.97
N LEU A 17 3.53 -8.84 -17.87
CA LEU A 17 3.25 -7.95 -16.74
C LEU A 17 4.54 -7.50 -16.03
N GLU A 18 5.56 -8.36 -15.94
CA GLU A 18 6.87 -7.97 -15.41
C GLU A 18 7.54 -6.92 -16.29
N ALA A 19 7.47 -7.09 -17.62
CA ALA A 19 8.01 -6.11 -18.55
C ALA A 19 7.25 -4.77 -18.50
N GLU A 20 5.91 -4.79 -18.34
CA GLU A 20 5.09 -3.59 -18.18
C GLU A 20 5.37 -2.88 -16.85
N LEU A 21 5.49 -3.64 -15.77
CA LEU A 21 5.86 -3.10 -14.46
C LEU A 21 7.23 -2.43 -14.54
N GLY A 22 8.24 -3.13 -15.08
CA GLY A 22 9.58 -2.61 -15.27
C GLY A 22 9.58 -1.31 -16.08
N ALA A 23 8.90 -1.30 -17.23
CA ALA A 23 8.80 -0.12 -18.09
C ALA A 23 8.14 1.09 -17.38
N GLY A 24 7.10 0.86 -16.59
CA GLY A 24 6.45 1.91 -15.82
C GLY A 24 7.34 2.48 -14.70
N LEU A 25 8.03 1.59 -13.98
CA LEU A 25 8.99 1.99 -12.95
C LEU A 25 10.19 2.73 -13.56
N GLU A 26 10.76 2.24 -14.66
CA GLU A 26 11.85 2.93 -15.40
C GLU A 26 11.41 4.31 -15.89
N ARG A 27 10.15 4.44 -16.33
CA ARG A 27 9.60 5.75 -16.70
C ARG A 27 9.58 6.71 -15.53
N PHE A 28 9.12 6.29 -14.35
CA PHE A 28 9.17 7.09 -13.14
C PHE A 28 10.61 7.50 -12.80
N TRP A 29 11.56 6.56 -12.80
CA TRP A 29 12.96 6.83 -12.47
C TRP A 29 13.62 7.81 -13.43
N ARG A 30 13.34 7.72 -14.72
CA ARG A 30 13.84 8.66 -15.72
C ARG A 30 13.32 10.08 -15.48
N GLU A 31 12.04 10.24 -15.19
CA GLU A 31 11.46 11.55 -14.89
C GLU A 31 11.98 12.11 -13.54
N ALA A 32 12.16 11.26 -12.53
CA ALA A 32 12.75 11.63 -11.25
C ALA A 32 14.21 12.10 -11.42
N ALA A 33 14.99 11.39 -12.24
CA ALA A 33 16.35 11.82 -12.59
C ALA A 33 16.35 13.18 -13.30
N ALA A 34 15.45 13.42 -14.24
CA ALA A 34 15.32 14.70 -14.93
C ALA A 34 14.93 15.85 -13.99
N VAL A 35 14.11 15.59 -12.96
CA VAL A 35 13.76 16.57 -11.91
C VAL A 35 14.97 16.96 -11.08
N LEU A 36 15.89 16.02 -10.83
CA LEU A 36 17.08 16.21 -9.99
C LEU A 36 18.36 16.60 -10.78
N ASP A 37 18.30 16.57 -12.12
CA ASP A 37 19.48 16.71 -13.02
C ASP A 37 20.39 17.94 -12.75
N LYS A 38 19.84 19.00 -12.17
CA LYS A 38 20.59 20.22 -11.83
C LYS A 38 20.84 20.37 -10.34
N GLY A 39 20.52 19.35 -9.55
CA GLY A 39 20.65 19.35 -8.10
C GLY A 39 22.00 18.85 -7.61
N ALA A 40 22.24 19.04 -6.33
CA ALA A 40 23.39 18.47 -5.62
C ALA A 40 23.15 17.01 -5.18
N ILE A 41 22.10 16.35 -5.70
CA ILE A 41 21.65 15.01 -5.28
C ILE A 41 21.54 14.14 -6.52
N ASN A 42 22.20 12.99 -6.49
CA ASN A 42 22.16 12.02 -7.57
C ASN A 42 21.28 10.84 -7.19
N LEU A 43 20.44 10.39 -8.14
CA LEU A 43 19.70 9.14 -8.02
C LEU A 43 20.63 7.95 -8.28
N VAL A 44 20.53 6.94 -7.42
CA VAL A 44 21.11 5.63 -7.68
C VAL A 44 20.22 4.90 -8.68
N GLN A 45 20.82 4.36 -9.74
CA GLN A 45 20.07 3.66 -10.78
C GLN A 45 19.43 2.38 -10.22
N PRO A 46 18.14 2.13 -10.50
CA PRO A 46 17.48 0.93 -10.02
C PRO A 46 18.10 -0.33 -10.64
N THR A 47 18.23 -1.36 -9.84
CA THR A 47 18.67 -2.67 -10.33
C THR A 47 17.52 -3.44 -10.95
N ARG A 48 17.82 -4.45 -11.80
CA ARG A 48 16.78 -5.34 -12.32
C ARG A 48 15.99 -6.04 -11.21
N ALA A 49 16.64 -6.38 -10.11
CA ALA A 49 15.98 -7.00 -8.96
C ALA A 49 14.99 -6.06 -8.28
N SER A 50 15.32 -4.77 -8.15
CA SER A 50 14.41 -3.76 -7.57
C SER A 50 13.19 -3.46 -8.45
N LEU A 51 13.24 -3.76 -9.75
CA LEU A 51 12.14 -3.60 -10.69
C LEU A 51 11.27 -4.86 -10.86
N SER A 52 11.58 -5.96 -10.18
CA SER A 52 10.86 -7.24 -10.30
C SER A 52 9.46 -7.19 -9.68
N LEU A 53 8.58 -8.11 -10.12
CA LEU A 53 7.24 -8.31 -9.55
C LEU A 53 7.29 -8.59 -8.04
N SER A 54 8.23 -9.41 -7.59
CA SER A 54 8.36 -9.78 -6.18
C SER A 54 8.75 -8.60 -5.28
N SER A 55 9.61 -7.69 -5.78
CA SER A 55 9.99 -6.47 -5.06
C SER A 55 8.89 -5.42 -5.04
N ASN A 56 7.99 -5.46 -6.02
CA ASN A 56 6.91 -4.48 -6.21
C ASN A 56 5.52 -5.13 -6.21
N PHE A 57 5.29 -6.05 -5.29
CA PHE A 57 4.11 -6.90 -5.27
C PHE A 57 2.78 -6.12 -5.32
N PHE A 58 2.61 -5.06 -4.51
CA PHE A 58 1.39 -4.26 -4.56
C PHE A 58 1.24 -3.50 -5.87
N SER A 59 2.33 -2.95 -6.42
CA SER A 59 2.30 -2.33 -7.75
C SER A 59 1.93 -3.34 -8.83
N ALA A 60 2.36 -4.60 -8.68
CA ALA A 60 1.97 -5.70 -9.57
C ALA A 60 0.48 -6.05 -9.44
N LEU A 61 -0.10 -6.02 -8.25
CA LEU A 61 -1.55 -6.22 -8.05
C LEU A 61 -2.36 -5.09 -8.70
N PHE A 62 -1.93 -3.84 -8.56
CA PHE A 62 -2.59 -2.71 -9.22
C PHE A 62 -2.46 -2.82 -10.75
N LEU A 63 -1.29 -3.16 -11.28
CA LEU A 63 -1.12 -3.43 -12.70
C LEU A 63 -2.04 -4.56 -13.18
N TYR A 64 -2.13 -5.65 -12.41
CA TYR A 64 -3.04 -6.75 -12.72
C TYR A 64 -4.51 -6.30 -12.74
N SER A 65 -4.91 -5.38 -11.86
CA SER A 65 -6.26 -4.83 -11.85
C SER A 65 -6.59 -4.07 -13.14
N TYR A 66 -5.61 -3.35 -13.69
CA TYR A 66 -5.74 -2.68 -14.99
C TYR A 66 -5.76 -3.67 -16.17
N PHE A 67 -4.93 -4.72 -16.09
CA PHE A 67 -4.96 -5.82 -17.07
C PHE A 67 -6.32 -6.51 -17.11
N ARG A 68 -6.89 -6.83 -15.94
CA ARG A 68 -8.23 -7.40 -15.83
C ARG A 68 -9.31 -6.49 -16.41
N ALA A 69 -9.16 -5.18 -16.26
CA ALA A 69 -10.07 -4.19 -16.81
C ALA A 69 -9.85 -3.92 -18.32
N GLU A 70 -8.99 -4.70 -18.98
CA GLU A 70 -8.68 -4.59 -20.42
C GLU A 70 -8.14 -3.21 -20.82
N ILE A 71 -7.54 -2.49 -19.88
CA ILE A 71 -6.87 -1.23 -20.18
C ILE A 71 -5.67 -1.51 -21.12
N PRO A 72 -5.51 -0.77 -22.23
CA PRO A 72 -4.41 -0.96 -23.15
C PRO A 72 -3.03 -0.87 -22.48
N LYS A 73 -2.07 -1.67 -22.96
CA LYS A 73 -0.72 -1.82 -22.44
C LYS A 73 -0.02 -0.49 -22.16
N GLU A 74 -0.03 0.42 -23.14
CA GLU A 74 0.65 1.73 -23.04
C GLU A 74 0.11 2.56 -21.88
N ARG A 75 -1.20 2.47 -21.63
CA ARG A 75 -1.84 3.15 -20.50
C ARG A 75 -1.57 2.43 -19.18
N ARG A 76 -1.51 1.09 -19.16
CA ARG A 76 -1.11 0.33 -17.98
C ARG A 76 0.29 0.71 -17.51
N VAL A 77 1.25 0.80 -18.45
CA VAL A 77 2.63 1.27 -18.17
C VAL A 77 2.63 2.70 -17.62
N PHE A 78 1.81 3.58 -18.18
CA PHE A 78 1.66 4.93 -17.65
C PHE A 78 1.11 4.94 -16.23
N TYR A 79 0.05 4.15 -15.94
CA TYR A 79 -0.52 4.07 -14.60
C TYR A 79 0.42 3.43 -13.57
N VAL A 80 1.30 2.52 -13.96
CA VAL A 80 2.38 2.04 -13.08
C VAL A 80 3.30 3.18 -12.66
N ALA A 81 3.71 4.05 -13.58
CA ALA A 81 4.53 5.22 -13.24
C ALA A 81 3.80 6.19 -12.29
N ILE A 82 2.50 6.43 -12.53
CA ILE A 82 1.66 7.23 -11.61
C ILE A 82 1.58 6.58 -10.24
N ASN A 83 1.35 5.27 -10.15
CA ASN A 83 1.28 4.55 -8.87
C ASN A 83 2.60 4.64 -8.09
N GLN A 84 3.74 4.66 -8.78
CA GLN A 84 5.03 4.87 -8.11
C GLN A 84 5.14 6.29 -7.53
N CYS A 85 4.56 7.30 -8.18
CA CYS A 85 4.45 8.64 -7.60
C CYS A 85 3.57 8.62 -6.33
N LEU A 86 2.38 7.99 -6.39
CA LEU A 86 1.50 7.86 -5.23
C LEU A 86 2.20 7.14 -4.07
N ARG A 87 2.93 6.06 -4.37
CA ARG A 87 3.74 5.34 -3.37
C ARG A 87 4.80 6.24 -2.74
N GLY A 88 5.52 7.05 -3.53
CA GLY A 88 6.51 7.98 -3.02
C GLY A 88 5.92 9.02 -2.08
N LEU A 89 4.75 9.57 -2.44
CA LEU A 89 4.01 10.52 -1.60
C LEU A 89 3.59 9.89 -0.27
N VAL A 90 2.93 8.72 -0.32
CA VAL A 90 2.44 8.02 0.88
C VAL A 90 3.60 7.61 1.78
N THR A 91 4.59 6.88 1.23
CA THR A 91 5.71 6.39 2.04
C THR A 91 6.54 7.52 2.63
N GLY A 92 6.72 8.63 1.89
CA GLY A 92 7.41 9.81 2.41
C GLY A 92 6.67 10.46 3.60
N CYS A 93 5.33 10.52 3.54
CA CYS A 93 4.51 11.01 4.66
C CYS A 93 4.57 10.05 5.85
N ASP A 94 4.37 8.75 5.63
CA ASP A 94 4.41 7.72 6.68
C ASP A 94 5.77 7.72 7.40
N ASN A 95 6.89 7.82 6.66
CA ASN A 95 8.22 7.90 7.24
C ASN A 95 8.36 9.07 8.22
N LEU A 96 7.74 10.22 7.91
CA LEU A 96 7.78 11.41 8.78
C LEU A 96 6.88 11.26 10.00
N LEU A 97 5.68 10.68 9.83
CA LEU A 97 4.68 10.49 10.88
C LEU A 97 5.08 9.40 11.87
N ASP A 98 5.73 8.34 11.38
CA ASP A 98 6.11 7.19 12.19
C ASP A 98 7.55 7.22 12.71
N ASP A 99 8.33 8.23 12.29
CA ASP A 99 9.78 8.32 12.57
C ASP A 99 10.52 7.05 12.12
N GLU A 100 10.05 6.48 11.00
CA GLU A 100 10.63 5.33 10.32
C GLU A 100 11.28 5.76 9.00
N TYR A 101 12.03 4.85 8.36
CA TYR A 101 12.53 5.11 7.03
C TYR A 101 12.41 3.88 6.11
N LYS A 102 11.49 3.98 5.16
CA LYS A 102 11.32 3.05 4.04
C LYS A 102 11.74 3.76 2.77
N THR A 103 12.77 3.26 2.09
CA THR A 103 13.33 3.89 0.89
C THR A 103 12.38 3.77 -0.30
N THR A 104 12.05 4.88 -0.94
CA THR A 104 11.31 4.93 -2.22
C THR A 104 12.17 5.48 -3.36
N LEU A 105 13.09 6.42 -3.06
CA LEU A 105 14.11 6.92 -3.95
C LEU A 105 15.49 6.65 -3.34
N GLU A 106 16.32 5.86 -4.01
CA GLU A 106 17.71 5.72 -3.62
C GLU A 106 18.53 6.89 -4.16
N THR A 107 19.23 7.56 -3.26
CA THR A 107 20.06 8.74 -3.56
C THR A 107 21.42 8.62 -2.90
N ASP A 108 22.39 9.44 -3.34
CA ASP A 108 23.72 9.58 -2.75
C ASP A 108 23.74 10.36 -1.42
N LEU A 109 22.57 10.74 -0.89
CA LEU A 109 22.46 11.39 0.41
C LEU A 109 22.94 10.47 1.56
N PRO A 110 23.49 11.03 2.65
CA PRO A 110 23.88 10.25 3.82
C PRO A 110 22.73 9.40 4.37
N ALA A 111 23.05 8.18 4.78
CA ALA A 111 22.03 7.24 5.30
C ALA A 111 21.24 7.80 6.51
N GLN A 112 21.86 8.68 7.30
CA GLN A 112 21.26 9.31 8.49
C GLN A 112 20.26 10.44 8.15
N ALA A 113 20.21 10.90 6.89
CA ALA A 113 19.35 12.02 6.47
C ALA A 113 17.89 11.57 6.23
N HIS A 114 17.34 10.70 7.08
CA HIS A 114 16.03 10.03 6.88
C HIS A 114 14.90 11.03 6.64
N ARG A 115 14.77 12.05 7.48
CA ARG A 115 13.70 13.06 7.34
C ARG A 115 13.84 13.86 6.05
N PHE A 116 15.07 14.29 5.70
CA PHE A 116 15.27 15.03 4.46
C PHE A 116 15.02 14.15 3.24
N ARG A 117 15.43 12.87 3.27
CA ARG A 117 15.11 11.89 2.21
C ARG A 117 13.58 11.74 2.04
N SER A 118 12.84 11.63 3.14
CA SER A 118 11.36 11.54 3.10
C SER A 118 10.72 12.79 2.50
N VAL A 119 11.20 13.98 2.87
CA VAL A 119 10.75 15.23 2.26
C VAL A 119 11.09 15.27 0.76
N LEU A 120 12.29 14.81 0.37
CA LEU A 120 12.70 14.74 -1.02
C LEU A 120 11.84 13.77 -1.81
N ASP A 121 11.51 12.60 -1.24
CA ASP A 121 10.61 11.60 -1.84
C ASP A 121 9.25 12.23 -2.18
N ILE A 122 8.66 12.98 -1.24
CA ILE A 122 7.40 13.70 -1.44
C ILE A 122 7.53 14.73 -2.56
N MET A 123 8.55 15.59 -2.50
CA MET A 123 8.73 16.66 -3.49
C MET A 123 8.98 16.15 -4.90
N VAL A 124 9.80 15.11 -5.03
CA VAL A 124 10.12 14.51 -6.34
C VAL A 124 8.91 13.76 -6.87
N ALA A 125 8.22 12.97 -6.03
CA ALA A 125 7.05 12.21 -6.44
C ALA A 125 5.91 13.14 -6.93
N ASP A 126 5.64 14.24 -6.22
CA ASP A 126 4.65 15.24 -6.64
C ASP A 126 5.01 15.89 -7.98
N ARG A 127 6.27 16.32 -8.12
CA ARG A 127 6.75 16.94 -9.36
C ARG A 127 6.68 15.99 -10.54
N VAL A 128 7.11 14.72 -10.36
CA VAL A 128 7.05 13.68 -11.40
C VAL A 128 5.61 13.37 -11.77
N LEU A 129 4.71 13.27 -10.79
CA LEU A 129 3.28 13.05 -11.02
C LEU A 129 2.72 14.09 -11.98
N PHE A 130 2.91 15.37 -11.68
CA PHE A 130 2.41 16.44 -12.55
C PHE A 130 3.08 16.46 -13.92
N THR A 131 4.38 16.17 -13.99
CA THR A 131 5.13 16.08 -15.26
C THR A 131 4.58 14.97 -16.15
N LEU A 132 4.36 13.78 -15.60
CA LEU A 132 3.79 12.63 -16.32
C LEU A 132 2.38 12.91 -16.83
N LEU A 133 1.51 13.48 -15.97
CA LEU A 133 0.14 13.85 -16.34
C LEU A 133 0.12 14.91 -17.45
N SER A 134 0.96 15.94 -17.33
CA SER A 134 1.07 17.01 -18.33
C SER A 134 1.56 16.49 -19.68
N ALA A 135 2.60 15.64 -19.66
CA ALA A 135 3.12 15.03 -20.88
C ALA A 135 2.07 14.13 -21.56
N TYR A 136 1.34 13.34 -20.76
CA TYR A 136 0.27 12.49 -21.26
C TYR A 136 -0.85 13.34 -21.90
N CYS A 137 -1.33 14.36 -21.22
CA CYS A 137 -2.36 15.26 -21.78
C CYS A 137 -1.90 15.91 -23.08
N HIS A 138 -0.66 16.40 -23.14
CA HIS A 138 -0.09 16.96 -24.36
C HIS A 138 -0.07 15.95 -25.50
N GLN A 139 0.37 14.70 -25.26
CA GLN A 139 0.39 13.63 -26.26
C GLN A 139 -1.00 13.24 -26.77
N GLN A 140 -2.01 13.35 -25.92
CA GLN A 140 -3.40 13.04 -26.26
C GLN A 140 -4.18 14.25 -26.79
N GLY A 141 -3.55 15.41 -26.96
CA GLY A 141 -4.23 16.65 -27.38
C GLY A 141 -5.23 17.20 -26.36
N LEU A 142 -5.07 16.82 -25.09
CA LEU A 142 -5.94 17.27 -23.99
C LEU A 142 -5.43 18.60 -23.39
N PRO A 143 -6.33 19.49 -22.92
CA PRO A 143 -5.91 20.70 -22.23
C PRO A 143 -5.11 20.41 -20.96
N ILE A 144 -4.19 21.30 -20.59
CA ILE A 144 -3.39 21.19 -19.36
C ILE A 144 -4.25 21.14 -18.10
N ASP A 145 -5.43 21.74 -18.10
CA ASP A 145 -6.40 21.68 -16.98
C ASP A 145 -6.83 20.26 -16.65
N VAL A 146 -6.77 19.33 -17.59
CA VAL A 146 -7.05 17.91 -17.33
C VAL A 146 -5.93 17.31 -16.46
N ALA A 147 -4.67 17.64 -16.74
CA ALA A 147 -3.55 17.21 -15.93
C ALA A 147 -3.63 17.80 -14.51
N LEU A 148 -3.98 19.06 -14.39
CA LEU A 148 -4.15 19.73 -13.10
C LEU A 148 -5.29 19.10 -12.28
N ARG A 149 -6.44 18.81 -12.90
CA ARG A 149 -7.54 18.09 -12.22
C ARG A 149 -7.13 16.69 -11.78
N ALA A 150 -6.37 15.97 -12.59
CA ALA A 150 -5.91 14.62 -12.24
C ALA A 150 -4.90 14.65 -11.07
N SER A 151 -3.96 15.60 -11.07
CA SER A 151 -3.04 15.81 -9.95
C SER A 151 -3.78 16.18 -8.66
N ASN A 152 -4.72 17.12 -8.72
CA ASN A 152 -5.54 17.51 -7.57
C ASN A 152 -6.40 16.35 -7.04
N ALA A 153 -6.95 15.51 -7.92
CA ALA A 153 -7.72 14.34 -7.51
C ALA A 153 -6.83 13.29 -6.79
N CYS A 154 -5.58 13.12 -7.21
CA CYS A 154 -4.62 12.29 -6.49
C CYS A 154 -4.33 12.85 -5.10
N LEU A 155 -4.05 14.15 -4.99
CA LEU A 155 -3.82 14.82 -3.71
C LEU A 155 -5.04 14.70 -2.78
N ASP A 156 -6.25 14.93 -3.28
CA ASP A 156 -7.49 14.79 -2.50
C ASP A 156 -7.69 13.37 -1.98
N ALA A 157 -7.44 12.35 -2.81
CA ALA A 157 -7.54 10.95 -2.40
C ALA A 157 -6.54 10.61 -1.28
N LEU A 158 -5.30 11.05 -1.39
CA LEU A 158 -4.26 10.83 -0.39
C LEU A 158 -4.54 11.63 0.90
N ALA A 159 -4.98 12.88 0.78
CA ALA A 159 -5.33 13.71 1.94
C ALA A 159 -6.50 13.11 2.74
N ARG A 160 -7.52 12.59 2.06
CA ARG A 160 -8.64 11.89 2.72
C ARG A 160 -8.19 10.62 3.42
N SER A 161 -7.22 9.89 2.84
CA SER A 161 -6.66 8.70 3.47
C SER A 161 -5.85 9.04 4.73
N GLY A 162 -5.03 10.08 4.70
CA GLY A 162 -4.17 10.48 5.82
C GLY A 162 -4.86 11.29 6.92
N ALA A 163 -6.01 11.91 6.66
CA ALA A 163 -6.68 12.78 7.64
C ALA A 163 -7.05 12.11 8.98
N PRO A 164 -7.55 10.85 9.01
CA PRO A 164 -7.78 10.15 10.28
C PRO A 164 -6.49 9.95 11.08
N GLU A 165 -5.40 9.60 10.42
CA GLU A 165 -4.10 9.39 11.06
C GLU A 165 -3.55 10.68 11.66
N ALA A 166 -3.63 11.79 10.93
CA ALA A 166 -3.27 13.11 11.44
C ALA A 166 -4.10 13.50 12.67
N SER A 167 -5.38 13.08 12.74
CA SER A 167 -6.23 13.33 13.91
C SER A 167 -5.79 12.58 15.17
N GLU A 168 -4.95 11.55 15.02
CA GLU A 168 -4.45 10.72 16.10
C GLU A 168 -3.07 11.14 16.62
N GLU A 169 -2.39 12.12 16.00
CA GLU A 169 -1.07 12.60 16.44
C GLU A 169 -1.03 13.04 17.92
N GLY A 170 -2.10 13.64 18.40
CA GLY A 170 -2.26 14.02 19.82
C GLY A 170 -2.65 12.86 20.74
N GLY A 171 -2.79 11.66 20.20
CA GLY A 171 -3.31 10.47 20.86
C GLY A 171 -4.84 10.49 21.01
N ILE A 172 -5.46 9.33 20.86
CA ILE A 172 -6.91 9.15 20.98
C ILE A 172 -7.38 9.38 22.42
N LYS A 173 -8.55 9.98 22.58
CA LYS A 173 -9.21 10.18 23.89
C LYS A 173 -10.00 8.95 24.34
N GLN A 174 -10.59 8.24 23.39
CA GLN A 174 -11.42 7.07 23.62
C GLN A 174 -11.16 6.03 22.54
N ARG A 175 -11.05 4.76 22.93
CA ARG A 175 -10.93 3.64 22.00
C ARG A 175 -12.29 3.36 21.36
N LEU A 176 -12.33 3.37 20.04
CA LEU A 176 -13.51 3.01 19.29
C LEU A 176 -13.83 1.51 19.42
N ARG A 177 -15.09 1.13 19.19
CA ARG A 177 -15.45 -0.28 19.02
C ARG A 177 -14.85 -0.86 17.73
N PRO A 178 -14.62 -2.19 17.66
CA PRO A 178 -13.98 -2.81 16.49
C PRO A 178 -14.61 -2.42 15.15
N GLU A 179 -15.94 -2.45 15.07
CA GLU A 179 -16.67 -2.10 13.86
C GLU A 179 -16.41 -0.64 13.44
N LYS A 180 -16.27 0.24 14.44
CA LYS A 180 -15.96 1.66 14.21
C LYS A 180 -14.50 1.87 13.79
N VAL A 181 -13.56 1.07 14.27
CA VAL A 181 -12.18 1.11 13.76
C VAL A 181 -12.16 0.76 12.28
N LEU A 182 -12.89 -0.29 11.87
CA LEU A 182 -12.97 -0.68 10.45
C LEU A 182 -13.62 0.41 9.58
N THR A 183 -14.74 1.03 10.05
CA THR A 183 -15.52 1.95 9.22
C THR A 183 -15.02 3.40 9.26
N ASP A 184 -14.45 3.85 10.36
CA ASP A 184 -14.12 5.26 10.59
C ASP A 184 -12.61 5.52 10.51
N VAL A 185 -11.77 4.47 10.63
CA VAL A 185 -10.30 4.56 10.55
C VAL A 185 -9.76 3.78 9.35
N HIS A 186 -9.87 2.44 9.36
CA HIS A 186 -9.30 1.59 8.31
C HIS A 186 -9.93 1.83 6.93
N HIS A 187 -11.22 2.19 6.87
CA HIS A 187 -11.87 2.61 5.64
C HIS A 187 -11.08 3.70 4.91
N PHE A 188 -10.64 4.71 5.64
CA PHE A 188 -9.88 5.82 5.05
C PHE A 188 -8.40 5.47 4.93
N LYS A 189 -7.76 5.07 6.05
CA LYS A 189 -6.31 4.84 6.14
C LYS A 189 -5.80 3.86 5.09
N THR A 190 -6.51 2.76 4.86
CA THR A 190 -6.03 1.71 3.96
C THR A 190 -7.04 1.32 2.89
N GLY A 191 -8.33 1.24 3.22
CA GLY A 191 -9.36 0.87 2.26
C GLY A 191 -9.40 1.81 1.06
N MET A 192 -9.52 3.12 1.28
CA MET A 192 -9.50 4.14 0.23
C MET A 192 -8.11 4.30 -0.39
N LEU A 193 -7.04 4.16 0.40
CA LEU A 193 -5.67 4.23 -0.12
C LEU A 193 -5.42 3.16 -1.18
N PHE A 194 -5.90 1.94 -0.99
CA PHE A 194 -5.78 0.87 -1.99
C PHE A 194 -6.65 1.09 -3.23
N GLN A 195 -7.59 2.03 -3.20
CA GLN A 195 -8.33 2.49 -4.37
C GLN A 195 -7.68 3.68 -5.08
N ALA A 196 -6.75 4.40 -4.45
CA ALA A 196 -6.08 5.56 -5.01
C ALA A 196 -5.43 5.30 -6.40
N PRO A 197 -4.86 4.11 -6.70
CA PRO A 197 -4.37 3.76 -8.04
C PRO A 197 -5.40 3.92 -9.16
N TRP A 198 -6.69 3.87 -8.86
CA TRP A 198 -7.77 4.03 -9.82
C TRP A 198 -8.24 5.49 -10.02
N VAL A 199 -7.69 6.46 -9.29
CA VAL A 199 -8.09 7.87 -9.41
C VAL A 199 -7.80 8.42 -10.79
N VAL A 200 -6.60 8.19 -11.33
CA VAL A 200 -6.21 8.67 -12.67
C VAL A 200 -6.91 7.86 -13.76
N PRO A 201 -6.96 6.51 -13.73
CA PRO A 201 -7.77 5.76 -14.67
C PRO A 201 -9.24 6.22 -14.72
N ALA A 202 -9.86 6.54 -13.59
CA ALA A 202 -11.25 7.02 -13.56
C ALA A 202 -11.48 8.32 -14.36
N LEU A 203 -10.45 9.13 -14.55
CA LEU A 203 -10.52 10.36 -15.33
C LEU A 203 -10.22 10.14 -16.82
N PHE A 204 -9.33 9.20 -17.15
CA PHE A 204 -8.87 9.01 -18.52
C PHE A 204 -9.56 7.84 -19.25
N GLU A 205 -10.05 6.82 -18.55
CA GLU A 205 -10.79 5.70 -19.11
C GLU A 205 -12.30 6.04 -19.17
N GLN A 206 -12.71 6.70 -20.24
CA GLN A 206 -14.12 7.06 -20.43
C GLN A 206 -14.67 6.46 -21.73
N PRO A 207 -15.69 5.59 -21.70
CA PRO A 207 -16.39 5.11 -20.48
C PRO A 207 -15.51 4.19 -19.64
N MET A 208 -15.76 4.20 -18.33
CA MET A 208 -15.03 3.36 -17.38
C MET A 208 -15.26 1.88 -17.70
N PRO A 209 -14.22 1.04 -17.77
CA PRO A 209 -14.37 -0.40 -17.98
C PRO A 209 -15.28 -1.06 -16.92
N THR A 210 -16.13 -1.96 -17.34
CA THR A 210 -17.11 -2.63 -16.43
C THR A 210 -16.42 -3.33 -15.25
N ALA A 211 -15.25 -3.94 -15.49
CA ALA A 211 -14.49 -4.63 -14.46
C ALA A 211 -13.79 -3.67 -13.45
N ALA A 212 -13.71 -2.37 -13.74
CA ALA A 212 -13.00 -1.41 -12.88
C ALA A 212 -13.62 -1.27 -11.51
N ALA A 213 -14.97 -1.23 -11.42
CA ALA A 213 -15.66 -1.11 -10.14
C ALA A 213 -15.42 -2.34 -9.24
N GLU A 214 -15.33 -3.52 -9.83
CA GLU A 214 -15.00 -4.75 -9.10
C GLU A 214 -13.53 -4.77 -8.67
N ALA A 215 -12.60 -4.35 -9.55
CA ALA A 215 -11.19 -4.23 -9.23
C ALA A 215 -10.93 -3.24 -8.08
N GLN A 216 -11.64 -2.11 -8.04
CA GLN A 216 -11.58 -1.15 -6.93
C GLN A 216 -12.10 -1.76 -5.61
N ARG A 217 -13.25 -2.46 -5.64
CA ARG A 217 -13.77 -3.15 -4.46
C ARG A 217 -12.82 -4.25 -3.97
N SER A 218 -12.20 -4.97 -4.89
CA SER A 218 -11.20 -5.99 -4.59
C SER A 218 -9.98 -5.39 -3.90
N SER A 219 -9.44 -4.29 -4.45
CA SER A 219 -8.32 -3.56 -3.86
C SER A 219 -8.66 -3.05 -2.45
N TYR A 220 -9.87 -2.52 -2.25
CA TYR A 220 -10.36 -2.11 -0.93
C TYR A 220 -10.31 -3.25 0.09
N ARG A 221 -10.84 -4.44 -0.26
CA ARG A 221 -10.84 -5.61 0.64
C ARG A 221 -9.42 -6.08 0.96
N ILE A 222 -8.55 -6.11 -0.05
CA ILE A 222 -7.12 -6.43 0.16
C ILE A 222 -6.50 -5.43 1.14
N GLY A 223 -6.76 -4.14 0.98
CA GLY A 223 -6.29 -3.09 1.88
C GLY A 223 -6.74 -3.32 3.33
N ILE A 224 -8.03 -3.61 3.56
CA ILE A 224 -8.54 -3.89 4.91
C ILE A 224 -7.87 -5.14 5.52
N GLY A 225 -7.71 -6.21 4.74
CA GLY A 225 -7.00 -7.41 5.20
C GLY A 225 -5.54 -7.12 5.57
N CYS A 226 -4.86 -6.29 4.78
CA CYS A 226 -3.51 -5.83 5.07
C CYS A 226 -3.46 -5.04 6.40
N GLN A 227 -4.41 -4.13 6.62
CA GLN A 227 -4.43 -3.30 7.82
C GLN A 227 -4.69 -4.11 9.10
N ILE A 228 -5.54 -5.13 9.04
CA ILE A 228 -5.74 -6.03 10.20
C ILE A 228 -4.43 -6.74 10.56
N LEU A 229 -3.64 -7.17 9.56
CA LEU A 229 -2.32 -7.78 9.81
C LEU A 229 -1.31 -6.79 10.37
N ASP A 230 -1.30 -5.58 9.85
CA ASP A 230 -0.46 -4.47 10.31
C ASP A 230 -0.74 -4.15 11.78
N ASP A 231 -2.01 -4.00 12.14
CA ASP A 231 -2.46 -3.78 13.52
C ASP A 231 -2.05 -4.92 14.48
N MET A 232 -1.89 -6.15 13.97
CA MET A 232 -1.35 -7.26 14.77
C MET A 232 0.13 -7.09 15.07
N VAL A 233 0.90 -6.57 14.12
CA VAL A 233 2.34 -6.32 14.28
C VAL A 233 2.59 -5.11 15.15
N ASP A 234 1.84 -4.04 14.92
CA ASP A 234 2.04 -2.75 15.57
C ASP A 234 1.27 -2.58 16.90
N LEU A 235 0.66 -3.67 17.41
CA LEU A 235 -0.21 -3.66 18.59
C LEU A 235 0.34 -2.82 19.75
N PHE A 236 1.59 -3.05 20.16
CA PHE A 236 2.19 -2.35 21.30
C PHE A 236 2.66 -0.95 20.94
N VAL A 237 3.11 -0.73 19.70
CA VAL A 237 3.50 0.59 19.21
C VAL A 237 2.30 1.52 19.18
N ASP A 238 1.17 1.06 18.64
CA ASP A 238 -0.07 1.84 18.56
C ASP A 238 -0.67 2.13 19.93
N ILE A 239 -0.62 1.18 20.85
CA ILE A 239 -1.05 1.42 22.23
C ILE A 239 -0.16 2.49 22.88
N SER A 240 1.14 2.42 22.69
CA SER A 240 2.10 3.39 23.26
C SER A 240 1.90 4.79 22.71
N ARG A 241 1.64 4.89 21.41
CA ARG A 241 1.36 6.14 20.68
C ARG A 241 -0.09 6.61 20.86
N ARG A 242 -0.92 5.83 21.56
CA ARG A 242 -2.36 6.09 21.75
C ARG A 242 -3.09 6.25 20.42
N ARG A 243 -2.84 5.35 19.48
CA ARG A 243 -3.51 5.27 18.17
C ARG A 243 -4.66 4.26 18.21
N HIS A 244 -5.59 4.39 17.26
CA HIS A 244 -6.56 3.34 16.98
C HIS A 244 -5.87 2.12 16.36
N ASN A 245 -6.20 0.95 16.90
CA ASN A 245 -5.72 -0.34 16.44
C ASN A 245 -6.87 -1.34 16.60
N TYR A 246 -7.21 -2.04 15.54
CA TYR A 246 -8.35 -2.96 15.51
C TYR A 246 -8.21 -4.09 16.54
N VAL A 247 -6.99 -4.65 16.64
CA VAL A 247 -6.69 -5.75 17.59
C VAL A 247 -6.89 -5.29 19.04
N ALA A 248 -6.33 -4.14 19.38
CA ALA A 248 -6.52 -3.55 20.71
C ALA A 248 -7.99 -3.25 20.98
N SER A 249 -8.76 -2.86 19.98
CA SER A 249 -10.20 -2.63 20.10
C SER A 249 -10.98 -3.93 20.31
N VAL A 250 -10.67 -4.99 19.55
CA VAL A 250 -11.28 -6.33 19.72
C VAL A 250 -11.03 -6.86 21.12
N ILE A 251 -9.82 -6.68 21.66
CA ILE A 251 -9.47 -7.14 23.02
C ILE A 251 -10.20 -6.32 24.07
N ALA A 252 -10.20 -4.99 23.95
CA ALA A 252 -10.80 -4.08 24.94
C ALA A 252 -12.31 -4.22 25.06
N HIS A 253 -13.01 -4.51 23.96
CA HIS A 253 -14.47 -4.66 23.91
C HIS A 253 -14.92 -6.13 23.90
N GLY A 254 -13.95 -7.07 23.91
CA GLY A 254 -14.22 -8.50 23.96
C GLY A 254 -14.55 -9.01 25.38
N GLU A 255 -14.91 -10.28 25.47
CA GLU A 255 -15.30 -10.91 26.72
C GLU A 255 -14.12 -11.24 27.66
N SER A 256 -12.88 -11.28 27.14
CA SER A 256 -11.69 -11.68 27.89
C SER A 256 -11.08 -10.52 28.66
N ARG A 257 -11.56 -10.30 29.91
CA ARG A 257 -10.93 -9.35 30.86
C ARG A 257 -9.45 -9.67 31.10
N LYS A 258 -9.09 -10.96 31.09
CA LYS A 258 -7.69 -11.39 31.25
C LYS A 258 -6.83 -10.88 30.09
N ALA A 259 -7.22 -11.09 28.84
CA ALA A 259 -6.46 -10.62 27.70
C ALA A 259 -6.27 -9.09 27.72
N TRP A 260 -7.29 -8.34 28.12
CA TRP A 260 -7.17 -6.89 28.27
C TRP A 260 -6.20 -6.50 29.38
N GLY A 261 -6.26 -7.16 30.54
CA GLY A 261 -5.32 -6.93 31.66
C GLY A 261 -3.89 -7.27 31.29
N ASP A 262 -3.67 -8.40 30.61
CA ASP A 262 -2.36 -8.82 30.11
C ASP A 262 -1.80 -7.84 29.07
N LEU A 263 -2.64 -7.35 28.14
CA LEU A 263 -2.26 -6.35 27.16
C LEU A 263 -1.82 -5.03 27.80
N GLN A 264 -2.57 -4.55 28.80
CA GLN A 264 -2.22 -3.35 29.55
C GLN A 264 -0.93 -3.51 30.37
N SER A 265 -0.70 -4.70 30.93
CA SER A 265 0.48 -4.99 31.73
C SER A 265 1.73 -5.20 30.87
N ALA A 266 1.58 -5.73 29.66
CA ALA A 266 2.66 -5.97 28.73
C ALA A 266 3.19 -4.68 28.08
N HIS A 267 2.36 -3.64 28.04
CA HIS A 267 2.73 -2.35 27.49
C HIS A 267 3.92 -1.74 28.27
N GLY A 268 4.98 -1.41 27.55
CA GLY A 268 6.20 -0.83 28.15
C GLY A 268 7.17 -1.83 28.78
N THR A 269 6.89 -3.14 28.74
CA THR A 269 7.77 -4.17 29.33
C THR A 269 8.82 -4.73 28.35
N GLY A 270 8.81 -4.31 27.09
CA GLY A 270 9.65 -4.89 26.02
C GLY A 270 9.15 -6.23 25.48
N GLN A 271 7.96 -6.68 25.89
CA GLN A 271 7.30 -7.87 25.35
C GLN A 271 6.94 -7.66 23.87
N SER A 272 7.16 -8.70 23.06
CA SER A 272 6.76 -8.66 21.64
C SER A 272 5.27 -8.97 21.46
N PRO A 273 4.62 -8.49 20.38
CA PRO A 273 3.28 -8.95 20.03
C PRO A 273 3.19 -10.47 19.89
N GLY A 274 4.25 -11.14 19.41
CA GLY A 274 4.34 -12.59 19.31
C GLY A 274 4.16 -13.31 20.64
N ASP A 275 4.79 -12.81 21.71
CA ASP A 275 4.64 -13.37 23.07
C ASP A 275 3.20 -13.25 23.56
N PHE A 276 2.57 -12.11 23.32
CA PHE A 276 1.17 -11.88 23.66
C PHE A 276 0.24 -12.85 22.92
N TYR A 277 0.45 -13.05 21.62
CA TYR A 277 -0.35 -13.99 20.83
C TYR A 277 -0.09 -15.44 21.20
N ALA A 278 1.11 -15.81 21.63
CA ALA A 278 1.40 -17.14 22.17
C ALA A 278 0.62 -17.39 23.48
N ALA A 279 0.44 -16.38 24.31
CA ALA A 279 -0.38 -16.45 25.52
C ALA A 279 -1.90 -16.42 25.23
N HIS A 280 -2.31 -15.87 24.10
CA HIS A 280 -3.71 -15.73 23.67
C HIS A 280 -3.96 -16.28 22.27
N PRO A 281 -3.72 -17.60 22.01
CA PRO A 281 -3.75 -18.16 20.66
C PRO A 281 -5.14 -18.08 19.98
N GLY A 282 -6.22 -18.10 20.76
CA GLY A 282 -7.57 -17.94 20.23
C GLY A 282 -7.81 -16.56 19.59
N ILE A 283 -7.24 -15.49 20.16
CA ILE A 283 -7.30 -14.13 19.61
C ILE A 283 -6.49 -14.08 18.32
N ALA A 284 -5.24 -14.57 18.34
CA ALA A 284 -4.38 -14.60 17.17
C ALA A 284 -5.01 -15.36 15.99
N THR A 285 -5.56 -16.55 16.27
CA THR A 285 -6.22 -17.39 15.24
C THR A 285 -7.43 -16.68 14.63
N ARG A 286 -8.27 -16.04 15.47
CA ARG A 286 -9.44 -15.30 14.99
C ARG A 286 -9.03 -14.15 14.09
N LEU A 287 -8.11 -13.30 14.53
CA LEU A 287 -7.69 -12.11 13.78
C LEU A 287 -6.98 -12.47 12.46
N LYS A 288 -6.10 -13.48 12.49
CA LYS A 288 -5.48 -14.00 11.26
C LYS A 288 -6.53 -14.51 10.29
N ARG A 289 -7.55 -15.24 10.76
CA ARG A 289 -8.63 -15.73 9.91
C ARG A 289 -9.39 -14.57 9.29
N GLU A 290 -9.80 -13.57 10.06
CA GLU A 290 -10.51 -12.38 9.57
C GLU A 290 -9.70 -11.65 8.49
N ALA A 291 -8.41 -11.44 8.71
CA ALA A 291 -7.53 -10.82 7.73
C ALA A 291 -7.39 -11.67 6.45
N MET A 292 -7.20 -12.99 6.61
CA MET A 292 -7.05 -13.92 5.48
C MET A 292 -8.35 -14.03 4.67
N GLU A 293 -9.51 -14.02 5.29
CA GLU A 293 -10.82 -14.00 4.61
C GLU A 293 -10.94 -12.74 3.72
N MET A 294 -10.62 -11.55 4.26
CA MET A 294 -10.62 -10.31 3.48
C MET A 294 -9.64 -10.35 2.29
N LEU A 295 -8.42 -10.86 2.51
CA LEU A 295 -7.42 -11.01 1.45
C LEU A 295 -7.90 -11.99 0.37
N GLN A 296 -8.40 -13.15 0.77
CA GLN A 296 -8.86 -14.19 -0.17
C GLN A 296 -10.10 -13.74 -0.96
N GLU A 297 -11.05 -13.08 -0.32
CA GLU A 297 -12.21 -12.50 -1.00
C GLU A 297 -11.78 -11.42 -2.01
N GLY A 298 -10.88 -10.50 -1.59
CA GLY A 298 -10.36 -9.46 -2.47
C GLY A 298 -9.59 -10.02 -3.67
N LEU A 299 -8.66 -10.95 -3.42
CA LEU A 299 -7.88 -11.59 -4.47
C LEU A 299 -8.74 -12.50 -5.37
N GLY A 300 -9.69 -13.24 -4.79
CA GLY A 300 -10.61 -14.10 -5.53
C GLY A 300 -11.50 -13.30 -6.49
N ALA A 301 -11.98 -12.14 -6.05
CA ALA A 301 -12.71 -11.23 -6.92
C ALA A 301 -11.81 -10.49 -7.93
N LEU A 302 -10.52 -10.29 -7.63
CA LEU A 302 -9.57 -9.66 -8.53
C LEU A 302 -9.05 -10.59 -9.62
N PHE A 303 -8.73 -11.83 -9.29
CA PHE A 303 -8.07 -12.75 -10.22
C PHE A 303 -9.05 -13.32 -11.23
N LEU A 304 -8.63 -13.39 -12.49
CA LEU A 304 -9.35 -14.08 -13.55
C LEU A 304 -9.41 -15.59 -13.29
N GLU A 305 -10.38 -16.28 -13.89
CA GLU A 305 -10.61 -17.71 -13.70
C GLU A 305 -9.33 -18.57 -13.84
N PRO A 306 -8.47 -18.41 -14.86
CA PRO A 306 -7.24 -19.20 -14.95
C PRO A 306 -6.27 -18.97 -13.80
N HIS A 307 -6.39 -17.88 -13.05
CA HIS A 307 -5.49 -17.46 -11.97
C HIS A 307 -6.09 -17.69 -10.58
N GLN A 308 -7.29 -18.25 -10.46
CA GLN A 308 -7.95 -18.50 -9.16
C GLN A 308 -7.13 -19.41 -8.23
N HIS A 309 -6.36 -20.33 -8.77
CA HIS A 309 -5.45 -21.19 -8.00
C HIS A 309 -4.34 -20.41 -7.26
N LEU A 310 -4.09 -19.16 -7.63
CA LEU A 310 -3.08 -18.28 -7.00
C LEU A 310 -3.63 -17.50 -5.81
N VAL A 311 -4.93 -17.49 -5.56
CA VAL A 311 -5.56 -16.71 -4.46
C VAL A 311 -4.96 -17.06 -3.10
N GLY A 312 -4.91 -18.34 -2.76
CA GLY A 312 -4.34 -18.80 -1.49
C GLY A 312 -2.85 -18.46 -1.32
N PRO A 313 -1.99 -18.82 -2.30
CA PRO A 313 -0.57 -18.44 -2.28
C PRO A 313 -0.33 -16.93 -2.19
N ALA A 314 -1.11 -16.10 -2.92
CA ALA A 314 -0.97 -14.65 -2.87
C ALA A 314 -1.37 -14.07 -1.51
N ALA A 315 -2.49 -14.53 -0.93
CA ALA A 315 -2.90 -14.14 0.41
C ALA A 315 -1.86 -14.51 1.47
N ALA A 316 -1.30 -15.73 1.40
CA ALA A 316 -0.23 -16.16 2.29
C ALA A 316 1.05 -15.34 2.14
N PHE A 317 1.40 -14.96 0.90
CA PHE A 317 2.55 -14.08 0.62
C PHE A 317 2.36 -12.69 1.24
N ILE A 318 1.18 -12.09 1.08
CA ILE A 318 0.85 -10.78 1.71
C ILE A 318 0.98 -10.89 3.23
N ALA A 319 0.37 -11.92 3.82
CA ALA A 319 0.40 -12.13 5.26
C ALA A 319 1.83 -12.29 5.81
N ALA A 320 2.68 -13.06 5.11
CA ALA A 320 4.08 -13.22 5.49
C ALA A 320 4.89 -11.91 5.36
N ARG A 321 4.59 -11.09 4.35
CA ARG A 321 5.31 -9.84 4.10
C ARG A 321 4.95 -8.73 5.08
N ILE A 322 3.69 -8.62 5.48
CA ILE A 322 3.23 -7.61 6.45
C ILE A 322 3.46 -8.12 7.86
N GLY A 323 3.00 -9.33 8.15
CA GLY A 323 2.93 -9.82 9.51
C GLY A 323 4.24 -10.35 10.09
N GLY A 324 5.31 -10.56 9.28
CA GLY A 324 6.48 -11.32 9.76
C GLY A 324 6.09 -12.68 10.38
N LEU A 325 4.80 -13.01 10.32
CA LEU A 325 4.16 -14.17 10.92
C LEU A 325 4.31 -15.32 9.91
N THR A 326 5.38 -16.08 10.05
CA THR A 326 5.50 -17.36 9.31
C THR A 326 4.22 -18.16 9.48
N PRO A 327 3.68 -18.76 8.40
CA PRO A 327 2.62 -19.74 8.52
C PRO A 327 3.14 -20.86 9.42
N GLY A 328 2.46 -21.11 10.53
CA GLY A 328 2.69 -22.30 11.37
C GLY A 328 2.17 -23.54 10.67
#